data_2d4b7ef32236eeb3e41be80c79f91ba2
#
_entry.id   2d4b7ef32236eeb3e41be80c79f91ba2
#
_cell.length_a   1.000
_cell.length_b   1.000
_cell.length_c   1.000
_cell.angle_alpha   90.00
_cell.angle_beta   90.00
_cell.angle_gamma   90.00
#
_symmetry.space_group_name_H-M   'P 1'
#
loop_
_entity.id
_entity.type
_entity.pdbx_description
1 polymer ?
#
loop_
_entity_poly.entity_id
_entity_poly.type
_entity_poly.pdbx_seq_one_letter_code
_entity_poly.pdbx_strand_id
1 'polypeptide(L)'
;TKALKLVQTLSKENWIVEKLEKKPSVRRPVPPFTTSTLQQEANRKLHLSARETMRCAQGLYERGYITYMRTDSVHLSEQAINAARDCVLLKYGNKYLSDKPRQFSSKAINAQEAHEAIRPAGEKFKTPKETELTGRDLSLYDLIWKRTVASQMANAELTMINAEISVG
;
A
#
# COMPACT_ATOMS: atom_id res chain seq x y z
N THR A 1 19.46 34.51 -5.71
CA THR A 1 18.04 34.58 -5.39
C THR A 1 17.85 34.85 -3.90
N LYS A 2 16.69 35.41 -3.49
CA LYS A 2 16.36 35.65 -2.06
C LYS A 2 16.51 34.38 -1.20
N ALA A 3 16.13 33.22 -1.73
CA ALA A 3 16.26 31.93 -1.04
C ALA A 3 17.73 31.59 -0.70
N LEU A 4 18.68 31.79 -1.62
CA LEU A 4 20.09 31.52 -1.37
C LEU A 4 20.67 32.43 -0.28
N LYS A 5 20.29 33.71 -0.29
CA LYS A 5 20.73 34.66 0.76
C LYS A 5 20.19 34.23 2.12
N LEU A 6 18.89 33.82 2.19
CA LEU A 6 18.28 33.34 3.43
C LEU A 6 18.99 32.09 3.96
N VAL A 7 19.26 31.10 3.10
CA VAL A 7 20.04 29.91 3.48
C VAL A 7 21.41 30.26 4.03
N GLN A 8 22.14 31.17 3.36
CA GLN A 8 23.46 31.61 3.83
C GLN A 8 23.43 32.35 5.16
N THR A 9 22.37 33.12 5.44
CA THR A 9 22.17 33.78 6.73
C THR A 9 21.83 32.76 7.81
N LEU A 10 20.80 31.94 7.58
CA LEU A 10 20.34 30.96 8.58
C LEU A 10 21.39 29.90 8.90
N SER A 11 22.26 29.50 7.96
CA SER A 11 23.32 28.53 8.20
C SER A 11 24.39 28.97 9.20
N LYS A 12 24.46 30.26 9.49
CA LYS A 12 25.41 30.85 10.46
C LYS A 12 24.81 31.09 11.84
N GLU A 13 23.50 30.98 11.96
CA GLU A 13 22.77 31.21 13.20
C GLU A 13 22.69 29.94 14.06
N ASN A 14 22.44 30.12 15.36
CA ASN A 14 22.18 29.00 16.25
C ASN A 14 20.74 28.49 16.08
N TRP A 15 20.61 27.20 15.92
CA TRP A 15 19.32 26.51 15.81
C TRP A 15 18.97 25.88 17.15
N ILE A 16 17.87 26.30 17.75
CA ILE A 16 17.45 25.87 19.07
C ILE A 16 16.12 25.17 18.94
N VAL A 17 16.03 23.94 19.47
CA VAL A 17 14.74 23.25 19.61
C VAL A 17 14.05 23.79 20.86
N GLU A 18 13.05 24.64 20.66
CA GLU A 18 12.31 25.29 21.76
C GLU A 18 11.26 24.36 22.36
N LYS A 19 10.65 23.52 21.52
CA LYS A 19 9.60 22.64 21.95
C LYS A 19 9.65 21.31 21.23
N LEU A 20 9.43 20.23 21.96
CA LEU A 20 9.30 18.88 21.43
C LEU A 20 8.00 18.26 21.94
N GLU A 21 7.07 18.01 21.02
CA GLU A 21 5.82 17.31 21.35
C GLU A 21 5.82 15.91 20.75
N LYS A 22 5.46 14.92 21.57
CA LYS A 22 5.26 13.53 21.16
C LYS A 22 3.78 13.19 21.27
N LYS A 23 3.16 12.75 20.16
CA LYS A 23 1.75 12.36 20.11
C LYS A 23 1.62 10.95 19.55
N PRO A 24 0.90 10.04 20.24
CA PRO A 24 0.59 8.73 19.68
C PRO A 24 -0.31 8.92 18.46
N SER A 25 -0.08 8.12 17.43
CA SER A 25 -0.86 8.09 16.20
C SER A 25 -1.06 6.67 15.74
N VAL A 26 -2.20 6.40 15.10
CA VAL A 26 -2.54 5.09 14.59
C VAL A 26 -2.80 5.19 13.10
N ARG A 27 -2.11 4.37 12.31
CA ARG A 27 -2.35 4.25 10.88
C ARG A 27 -3.04 2.92 10.57
N ARG A 28 -4.25 3.01 10.05
CA ARG A 28 -5.02 1.84 9.62
C ARG A 28 -4.52 1.35 8.26
N PRO A 29 -4.59 0.04 7.99
CA PRO A 29 -4.37 -0.49 6.66
C PRO A 29 -5.31 0.13 5.63
N VAL A 30 -4.79 0.33 4.43
CA VAL A 30 -5.56 0.84 3.30
C VAL A 30 -6.23 -0.31 2.54
N PRO A 31 -7.35 -0.05 1.83
CA PRO A 31 -8.04 -1.06 1.04
C PRO A 31 -7.14 -1.72 -0.02
N PRO A 32 -7.50 -2.92 -0.49
CA PRO A 32 -6.95 -3.50 -1.71
C PRO A 32 -7.10 -2.58 -2.92
N PHE A 33 -6.39 -2.86 -4.00
CA PHE A 33 -6.37 -2.00 -5.16
C PHE A 33 -7.64 -2.08 -6.02
N THR A 34 -8.09 -0.91 -6.45
CA THR A 34 -8.88 -0.72 -7.67
C THR A 34 -7.94 -0.40 -8.84
N THR A 35 -8.45 -0.36 -10.08
CA THR A 35 -7.69 0.09 -11.25
C THR A 35 -7.03 1.45 -11.01
N SER A 36 -7.79 2.42 -10.55
CA SER A 36 -7.35 3.80 -10.33
C SER A 36 -6.26 3.88 -9.25
N THR A 37 -6.45 3.22 -8.10
CA THR A 37 -5.49 3.25 -7.00
C THR A 37 -4.21 2.46 -7.32
N LEU A 38 -4.31 1.39 -8.13
CA LEU A 38 -3.15 0.66 -8.63
C LEU A 38 -2.28 1.55 -9.55
N GLN A 39 -2.90 2.25 -10.49
CA GLN A 39 -2.19 3.17 -11.39
C GLN A 39 -1.46 4.28 -10.62
N GLN A 40 -2.13 4.90 -9.65
CA GLN A 40 -1.54 5.96 -8.82
C GLN A 40 -0.34 5.45 -8.02
N GLU A 41 -0.48 4.30 -7.37
CA GLU A 41 0.58 3.76 -6.52
C GLU A 41 1.74 3.18 -7.34
N ALA A 42 1.48 2.58 -8.50
CA ALA A 42 2.50 2.12 -9.42
C ALA A 42 3.30 3.30 -10.01
N ASN A 43 2.63 4.41 -10.33
CA ASN A 43 3.32 5.62 -10.75
C ASN A 43 4.22 6.17 -9.64
N ARG A 44 3.69 6.28 -8.42
CA ARG A 44 4.40 6.85 -7.28
C ARG A 44 5.61 6.01 -6.84
N LYS A 45 5.50 4.68 -6.86
CA LYS A 45 6.52 3.77 -6.31
C LYS A 45 7.40 3.09 -7.35
N LEU A 46 6.85 2.84 -8.52
CA LEU A 46 7.54 2.09 -9.58
C LEU A 46 7.83 2.96 -10.82
N HIS A 47 7.41 4.22 -10.80
CA HIS A 47 7.55 5.18 -11.91
C HIS A 47 6.94 4.67 -13.23
N LEU A 48 5.88 3.84 -13.13
CA LEU A 48 5.15 3.34 -14.29
C LEU A 48 4.04 4.33 -14.67
N SER A 49 3.90 4.61 -15.96
CA SER A 49 2.74 5.32 -16.48
C SER A 49 1.48 4.46 -16.33
N ALA A 50 0.29 5.07 -16.41
CA ALA A 50 -0.98 4.34 -16.36
C ALA A 50 -1.07 3.26 -17.47
N ARG A 51 -0.58 3.57 -18.68
CA ARG A 51 -0.53 2.62 -19.80
C ARG A 51 0.37 1.43 -19.53
N GLU A 52 1.58 1.67 -18.99
CA GLU A 52 2.53 0.60 -18.64
C GLU A 52 1.99 -0.26 -17.51
N THR A 53 1.41 0.36 -16.48
CA THR A 53 0.77 -0.35 -15.35
C THR A 53 -0.32 -1.29 -15.86
N MET A 54 -1.22 -0.81 -16.73
CA MET A 54 -2.31 -1.64 -17.24
C MET A 54 -1.83 -2.75 -18.18
N ARG A 55 -0.79 -2.51 -18.99
CA ARG A 55 -0.19 -3.57 -19.82
C ARG A 55 0.42 -4.67 -18.96
N CYS A 56 1.16 -4.29 -17.92
CA CYS A 56 1.78 -5.22 -16.99
C CYS A 56 0.70 -6.01 -16.21
N ALA A 57 -0.32 -5.33 -15.68
CA ALA A 57 -1.43 -5.95 -14.96
C ALA A 57 -2.22 -6.93 -15.85
N GLN A 58 -2.45 -6.60 -17.11
CA GLN A 58 -3.10 -7.50 -18.07
C GLN A 58 -2.28 -8.77 -18.27
N GLY A 59 -0.96 -8.66 -18.47
CA GLY A 59 -0.08 -9.82 -18.59
C GLY A 59 -0.05 -10.67 -17.33
N LEU A 60 -0.10 -10.07 -16.14
CA LEU A 60 -0.21 -10.80 -14.86
C LEU A 60 -1.56 -11.54 -14.74
N TYR A 61 -2.65 -10.91 -15.15
CA TYR A 61 -3.97 -11.54 -15.16
C TYR A 61 -4.04 -12.71 -16.13
N GLU A 62 -3.61 -12.53 -17.38
CA GLU A 62 -3.64 -13.57 -18.42
C GLU A 62 -2.81 -14.80 -18.04
N ARG A 63 -1.75 -14.61 -17.26
CA ARG A 63 -0.91 -15.69 -16.71
C ARG A 63 -1.42 -16.24 -15.37
N GLY A 64 -2.55 -15.78 -14.87
CA GLY A 64 -3.18 -16.27 -13.65
C GLY A 64 -2.49 -15.86 -12.35
N TYR A 65 -1.72 -14.76 -12.33
CA TYR A 65 -1.07 -14.25 -11.12
C TYR A 65 -1.95 -13.34 -10.28
N ILE A 66 -2.87 -12.59 -10.91
CA ILE A 66 -3.77 -11.66 -10.22
C ILE A 66 -5.22 -11.82 -10.71
N THR A 67 -6.17 -11.27 -9.95
CA THR A 67 -7.56 -11.11 -10.38
C THR A 67 -7.67 -10.06 -11.50
N TYR A 68 -8.85 -9.95 -12.11
CA TYR A 68 -9.10 -9.01 -13.20
C TYR A 68 -8.75 -7.57 -12.82
N MET A 69 -7.95 -6.93 -13.64
CA MET A 69 -7.33 -5.63 -13.34
C MET A 69 -8.23 -4.41 -13.62
N ARG A 70 -9.40 -4.60 -14.23
CA ARG A 70 -10.35 -3.50 -14.48
C ARG A 70 -11.51 -3.61 -13.49
N THR A 71 -11.36 -2.99 -12.34
CA THR A 71 -12.36 -3.01 -11.27
C THR A 71 -12.31 -1.71 -10.46
N ASP A 72 -13.45 -1.29 -9.97
CA ASP A 72 -13.61 -0.22 -8.99
C ASP A 72 -13.90 -0.76 -7.58
N SER A 73 -13.99 -2.10 -7.45
CA SER A 73 -14.23 -2.77 -6.19
C SER A 73 -12.96 -2.86 -5.33
N VAL A 74 -13.13 -2.67 -4.03
CA VAL A 74 -12.12 -2.93 -2.98
C VAL A 74 -12.46 -4.19 -2.17
N HIS A 75 -13.52 -4.90 -2.56
CA HIS A 75 -13.99 -6.09 -1.86
C HIS A 75 -13.04 -7.28 -2.07
N LEU A 76 -12.84 -8.06 -1.03
CA LEU A 76 -12.18 -9.36 -1.09
C LEU A 76 -13.20 -10.44 -0.74
N SER A 77 -13.20 -11.54 -1.47
CA SER A 77 -13.94 -12.73 -1.08
C SER A 77 -13.43 -13.26 0.26
N GLU A 78 -14.24 -14.05 0.94
CA GLU A 78 -13.85 -14.70 2.20
C GLU A 78 -12.59 -15.55 2.04
N GLN A 79 -12.48 -16.26 0.93
CA GLN A 79 -11.31 -17.05 0.55
C GLN A 79 -10.05 -16.18 0.41
N ALA A 80 -10.16 -15.01 -0.23
CA ALA A 80 -9.04 -14.09 -0.38
C ALA A 80 -8.62 -13.45 0.95
N ILE A 81 -9.58 -13.15 1.82
CA ILE A 81 -9.31 -12.67 3.18
C ILE A 81 -8.52 -13.73 3.96
N ASN A 82 -8.96 -14.99 3.93
CA ASN A 82 -8.28 -16.08 4.62
C ASN A 82 -6.85 -16.26 4.07
N ALA A 83 -6.68 -16.29 2.75
CA ALA A 83 -5.35 -16.39 2.13
C ALA A 83 -4.42 -15.23 2.54
N ALA A 84 -4.93 -14.00 2.60
CA ALA A 84 -4.14 -12.86 3.05
C ALA A 84 -3.77 -12.95 4.53
N ARG A 85 -4.69 -13.41 5.38
CA ARG A 85 -4.47 -13.62 6.81
C ARG A 85 -3.44 -14.71 7.07
N ASP A 86 -3.49 -15.81 6.33
CA ASP A 86 -2.49 -16.89 6.39
C ASP A 86 -1.09 -16.37 6.01
N CYS A 87 -1.00 -15.51 4.98
CA CYS A 87 0.27 -14.84 4.64
C CYS A 87 0.80 -13.98 5.79
N VAL A 88 -0.07 -13.27 6.52
CA VAL A 88 0.35 -12.47 7.68
C VAL A 88 0.87 -13.38 8.79
N LEU A 89 0.13 -14.44 9.12
CA LEU A 89 0.52 -15.38 10.18
C LEU A 89 1.84 -16.06 9.89
N LEU A 90 2.01 -16.60 8.69
CA LEU A 90 3.20 -17.36 8.29
C LEU A 90 4.44 -16.47 8.19
N LYS A 91 4.29 -15.23 7.74
CA LYS A 91 5.42 -14.38 7.42
C LYS A 91 5.80 -13.40 8.54
N TYR A 92 4.82 -12.94 9.29
CA TYR A 92 5.01 -11.87 10.29
C TYR A 92 4.59 -12.28 11.70
N GLY A 93 3.78 -13.32 11.84
CA GLY A 93 3.28 -13.82 13.11
C GLY A 93 1.99 -13.15 13.59
N ASN A 94 1.40 -13.72 14.62
CA ASN A 94 0.06 -13.35 15.11
C ASN A 94 -0.03 -11.88 15.60
N LYS A 95 1.05 -11.32 16.12
CA LYS A 95 1.10 -9.92 16.57
C LYS A 95 0.74 -8.91 15.47
N TYR A 96 1.02 -9.26 14.21
CA TYR A 96 0.77 -8.39 13.07
C TYR A 96 -0.56 -8.65 12.37
N LEU A 97 -1.32 -9.64 12.82
CA LEU A 97 -2.63 -9.94 12.28
C LEU A 97 -3.69 -9.05 12.94
N SER A 98 -4.66 -8.56 12.16
CA SER A 98 -5.83 -7.88 12.75
C SER A 98 -6.67 -8.88 13.54
N ASP A 99 -7.24 -8.44 14.67
CA ASP A 99 -8.07 -9.28 15.56
C ASP A 99 -9.25 -9.92 14.81
N LYS A 100 -9.86 -9.16 13.92
CA LYS A 100 -10.98 -9.60 13.07
C LYS A 100 -10.63 -9.45 11.60
N PRO A 101 -11.17 -10.31 10.72
CA PRO A 101 -11.10 -10.11 9.28
C PRO A 101 -11.57 -8.71 8.90
N ARG A 102 -10.79 -8.01 8.07
CA ARG A 102 -11.16 -6.68 7.59
C ARG A 102 -11.88 -6.79 6.27
N GLN A 103 -13.06 -6.20 6.22
CA GLN A 103 -13.80 -6.02 5.00
C GLN A 103 -13.77 -4.55 4.59
N PHE A 104 -13.68 -4.31 3.29
CA PHE A 104 -13.71 -2.98 2.71
C PHE A 104 -14.88 -2.93 1.72
N SER A 105 -15.65 -1.85 1.77
CA SER A 105 -16.74 -1.60 0.83
C SER A 105 -16.43 -0.36 0.00
N SER A 106 -16.74 -0.40 -1.29
CA SER A 106 -16.76 0.80 -2.11
C SER A 106 -18.00 1.64 -1.75
N LYS A 107 -17.83 2.96 -1.70
CA LYS A 107 -18.95 3.89 -1.47
C LYS A 107 -19.88 4.04 -2.70
N ALA A 108 -19.59 3.39 -3.80
CA ALA A 108 -20.40 3.45 -5.00
C ALA A 108 -21.71 2.70 -4.79
N ILE A 109 -22.83 3.44 -4.83
CA ILE A 109 -24.20 2.96 -4.61
C ILE A 109 -24.62 1.87 -5.62
N ASN A 110 -23.85 1.68 -6.71
CA ASN A 110 -24.10 0.73 -7.78
C ASN A 110 -22.89 -0.21 -8.05
N ALA A 111 -22.01 -0.43 -7.07
CA ALA A 111 -20.96 -1.44 -7.25
C ALA A 111 -21.66 -2.80 -7.36
N GLN A 112 -21.65 -3.39 -8.54
CA GLN A 112 -22.11 -4.77 -8.73
C GLN A 112 -21.29 -5.66 -7.77
N GLU A 113 -21.96 -6.33 -6.85
CA GLU A 113 -21.37 -7.20 -5.82
C GLU A 113 -20.46 -8.32 -6.37
N ALA A 114 -20.44 -8.50 -7.69
CA ALA A 114 -19.71 -9.56 -8.39
C ALA A 114 -18.21 -9.25 -8.64
N HIS A 115 -17.73 -8.04 -8.40
CA HIS A 115 -16.35 -7.66 -8.71
C HIS A 115 -15.47 -7.63 -7.46
N GLU A 116 -14.37 -8.40 -7.51
CA GLU A 116 -13.32 -8.32 -6.49
C GLU A 116 -12.32 -7.18 -6.78
N ALA A 117 -11.57 -6.81 -5.75
CA ALA A 117 -10.38 -5.97 -5.87
C ALA A 117 -9.27 -6.65 -6.68
N ILE A 118 -8.28 -5.88 -7.11
CA ILE A 118 -7.05 -6.42 -7.71
C ILE A 118 -6.21 -7.03 -6.59
N ARG A 119 -6.03 -8.35 -6.64
CA ARG A 119 -5.31 -9.14 -5.65
C ARG A 119 -4.55 -10.29 -6.29
N PRO A 120 -3.60 -10.94 -5.59
CA PRO A 120 -3.03 -12.20 -6.05
C PRO A 120 -4.14 -13.24 -6.28
N ALA A 121 -4.02 -14.03 -7.34
CA ALA A 121 -4.99 -15.06 -7.69
C ALA A 121 -4.84 -16.31 -6.80
N GLY A 122 -5.89 -17.14 -6.80
CA GLY A 122 -5.91 -18.41 -6.08
C GLY A 122 -6.31 -18.31 -4.62
N GLU A 123 -6.32 -19.47 -3.99
CA GLU A 123 -6.68 -19.69 -2.57
C GLU A 123 -5.49 -19.55 -1.62
N LYS A 124 -4.28 -19.69 -2.16
CA LYS A 124 -3.02 -19.46 -1.48
C LYS A 124 -2.21 -18.48 -2.29
N PHE A 125 -1.85 -17.36 -1.70
CA PHE A 125 -1.10 -16.34 -2.41
C PHE A 125 0.38 -16.73 -2.50
N LYS A 126 0.86 -16.94 -3.71
CA LYS A 126 2.30 -17.06 -3.94
C LYS A 126 2.98 -15.77 -3.49
N THR A 127 4.03 -15.88 -2.70
CA THR A 127 4.87 -14.73 -2.41
C THR A 127 5.61 -14.29 -3.68
N PRO A 128 6.06 -13.04 -3.80
CA PRO A 128 6.83 -12.59 -4.95
C PRO A 128 8.04 -13.47 -5.28
N LYS A 129 8.66 -14.08 -4.26
CA LYS A 129 9.81 -15.00 -4.41
C LYS A 129 9.45 -16.38 -4.97
N GLU A 130 8.20 -16.78 -4.82
CA GLU A 130 7.67 -18.06 -5.32
C GLU A 130 7.10 -17.94 -6.74
N THR A 131 7.10 -16.74 -7.29
CA THR A 131 6.76 -16.50 -8.69
C THR A 131 8.02 -16.58 -9.55
N GLU A 132 7.87 -16.96 -10.81
CA GLU A 132 8.93 -16.88 -11.82
C GLU A 132 9.00 -15.52 -12.51
N LEU A 133 8.34 -14.51 -11.92
CA LEU A 133 8.25 -13.17 -12.46
C LEU A 133 9.58 -12.43 -12.30
N THR A 134 9.87 -11.55 -13.25
CA THR A 134 11.07 -10.70 -13.25
C THR A 134 10.72 -9.25 -13.62
N GLY A 135 11.64 -8.34 -13.38
CA GLY A 135 11.53 -6.95 -13.82
C GLY A 135 10.27 -6.24 -13.33
N ARG A 136 9.58 -5.56 -14.26
CA ARG A 136 8.37 -4.76 -13.97
C ARG A 136 7.20 -5.62 -13.51
N ASP A 137 7.05 -6.83 -14.05
CA ASP A 137 5.98 -7.76 -13.69
C ASP A 137 6.11 -8.19 -12.24
N LEU A 138 7.31 -8.55 -11.81
CA LEU A 138 7.59 -8.87 -10.42
C LEU A 138 7.33 -7.67 -9.50
N SER A 139 7.78 -6.47 -9.89
CA SER A 139 7.60 -5.26 -9.08
C SER A 139 6.12 -4.91 -8.90
N LEU A 140 5.32 -5.03 -9.97
CA LEU A 140 3.88 -4.77 -9.90
C LEU A 140 3.15 -5.85 -9.10
N TYR A 141 3.51 -7.13 -9.27
CA TYR A 141 2.96 -8.21 -8.47
C TYR A 141 3.28 -8.02 -6.97
N ASP A 142 4.52 -7.70 -6.63
CA ASP A 142 4.94 -7.43 -5.24
C ASP A 142 4.15 -6.27 -4.62
N LEU A 143 3.90 -5.22 -5.40
CA LEU A 143 3.07 -4.09 -4.96
C LEU A 143 1.64 -4.53 -4.64
N ILE A 144 1.02 -5.33 -5.51
CA ILE A 144 -0.33 -5.87 -5.34
C ILE A 144 -0.37 -6.82 -4.14
N TRP A 145 0.59 -7.74 -4.05
CA TRP A 145 0.69 -8.70 -2.97
C TRP A 145 0.81 -8.00 -1.61
N LYS A 146 1.73 -7.05 -1.48
CA LYS A 146 1.92 -6.26 -0.26
C LYS A 146 0.67 -5.51 0.16
N ARG A 147 -0.03 -4.89 -0.77
CA ARG A 147 -1.26 -4.15 -0.50
C ARG A 147 -2.36 -5.07 0.02
N THR A 148 -2.57 -6.22 -0.63
CA THR A 148 -3.59 -7.19 -0.26
C THR A 148 -3.30 -7.80 1.11
N VAL A 149 -2.08 -8.25 1.37
CA VAL A 149 -1.68 -8.83 2.66
C VAL A 149 -1.76 -7.78 3.77
N ALA A 150 -1.23 -6.58 3.53
CA ALA A 150 -1.27 -5.49 4.51
C ALA A 150 -2.70 -5.06 4.86
N SER A 151 -3.68 -5.25 3.97
CA SER A 151 -5.08 -4.94 4.26
C SER A 151 -5.63 -5.73 5.44
N GLN A 152 -5.07 -6.90 5.74
CA GLN A 152 -5.46 -7.79 6.84
C GLN A 152 -4.55 -7.68 8.07
N MET A 153 -3.57 -6.78 8.05
CA MET A 153 -2.66 -6.58 9.19
C MET A 153 -3.29 -5.72 10.30
N ALA A 154 -2.72 -5.81 11.49
CA ALA A 154 -2.99 -4.90 12.60
C ALA A 154 -2.70 -3.44 12.22
N ASN A 155 -3.25 -2.49 12.96
CA ASN A 155 -2.92 -1.08 12.79
C ASN A 155 -1.45 -0.84 13.13
N ALA A 156 -0.80 0.06 12.41
CA ALA A 156 0.52 0.54 12.79
C ALA A 156 0.40 1.61 13.89
N GLU A 157 1.07 1.37 15.00
CA GLU A 157 1.22 2.33 16.09
C GLU A 157 2.45 3.19 15.82
N LEU A 158 2.28 4.50 15.85
CA LEU A 158 3.29 5.48 15.50
C LEU A 158 3.39 6.51 16.63
N THR A 159 4.57 7.07 16.80
CA THR A 159 4.74 8.29 17.59
C THR A 159 5.09 9.44 16.64
N MET A 160 4.18 10.40 16.54
CA MET A 160 4.47 11.65 15.84
C MET A 160 5.30 12.56 16.74
N ILE A 161 6.39 13.06 16.22
CA ILE A 161 7.26 14.00 16.92
C ILE A 161 7.23 15.32 16.15
N ASN A 162 6.74 16.37 16.81
CA ASN A 162 6.78 17.73 16.30
C ASN A 162 7.85 18.50 17.06
N ALA A 163 8.79 19.10 16.37
CA ALA A 163 9.80 19.99 16.90
C ALA A 163 9.57 21.42 16.41
N GLU A 164 9.45 22.37 17.34
CA GLU A 164 9.47 23.79 17.05
C GLU A 164 10.93 24.25 17.17
N ILE A 165 11.44 24.84 16.10
CA ILE A 165 12.85 25.24 16.02
C ILE A 165 12.88 26.75 15.75
N SER A 166 13.58 27.49 16.61
CA SER A 166 13.91 28.89 16.40
C SER A 166 15.31 29.03 15.80
N VAL A 167 15.52 30.11 15.08
CA VAL A 167 16.79 30.45 14.43
C VAL A 167 17.05 31.93 14.59
N GLY A 168 18.17 32.29 15.24
CA GLY A 168 18.64 33.67 15.41
C GLY A 168 18.31 34.28 16.73
#